data_791d44978730ddcffe88fd533318f1c4
#
_entry.id   791d44978730ddcffe88fd533318f1c4
#
_cell.length_a   1.000
_cell.length_b   1.000
_cell.length_c   1.000
_cell.angle_alpha   90.00
_cell.angle_beta   90.00
_cell.angle_gamma   90.00
#
_symmetry.space_group_name_H-M   'P 1'
#
loop_
_entity.id
_entity.type
_entity.pdbx_description
1 polymer ?
#
loop_
_entity_poly.entity_id
_entity_poly.type
_entity_poly.pdbx_seq_one_letter_code
_entity_poly.pdbx_strand_id
1 'polypeptide(L)'
;MGNSTYIAKQPILDTNGEVFAYELLYRDTEVSSNIKNRKQATVSVLSSAINKFGVNKLLGEYKAFVKADPEFIMHNVIETIPKEYFIFALQFDEEIKNKVKDRIIQLHKEGYTFAINDTILNEDVIKNYQSVLKYISYVKIDVETPLNNISLIKDLNIKTIATKVEDTDKESTAKKMDVDFLQGFFFSVPKIEKQEKFDSEVENIIRLCNKIMQDCSIDEIVEEFEKSPLVSIQLLKFINSGLFHFRQKLSSIKQVVTLVGKTKLTQWLMLMIYSTPRGEGFVNTLLFDRVRSRTYLMQEIAKIVDKNKVSNAYFVGVISLMDTLFGVSKRTLMHELHIDKEIKEAILKNDGILGEILSFVIALEEFNTEFIDDFIEKYNISQESFEYLSLNASGDLRDI
;
A
#
# COMPACT_ATOMS: atom_id res chain seq x y z
N MET A 1 3.65 -20.20 23.18
CA MET A 1 3.88 -19.41 21.97
C MET A 1 2.50 -18.95 21.52
N GLY A 2 2.21 -17.66 21.54
CA GLY A 2 0.88 -17.14 21.21
C GLY A 2 0.71 -17.10 19.68
N ASN A 3 -0.47 -17.52 19.22
CA ASN A 3 -0.83 -17.47 17.80
C ASN A 3 -0.79 -16.03 17.32
N SER A 4 0.11 -15.72 16.42
CA SER A 4 0.22 -14.40 15.81
C SER A 4 -0.74 -14.31 14.62
N THR A 5 -1.69 -13.40 14.72
CA THR A 5 -2.72 -13.15 13.70
C THR A 5 -2.38 -11.86 12.97
N TYR A 6 -2.26 -11.90 11.65
CA TYR A 6 -1.90 -10.75 10.83
C TYR A 6 -3.09 -10.30 9.98
N ILE A 7 -3.32 -8.99 9.95
CA ILE A 7 -4.31 -8.37 9.06
C ILE A 7 -3.56 -7.36 8.19
N ALA A 8 -3.76 -7.49 6.90
CA ALA A 8 -3.30 -6.51 5.95
C ALA A 8 -4.47 -6.02 5.08
N LYS A 9 -4.39 -4.82 4.56
CA LYS A 9 -5.40 -4.27 3.66
C LYS A 9 -4.78 -3.92 2.32
N GLN A 10 -5.39 -4.43 1.24
CA GLN A 10 -5.00 -4.15 -0.13
C GLN A 10 -6.03 -3.24 -0.78
N PRO A 11 -5.65 -2.10 -1.39
CA PRO A 11 -6.60 -1.19 -2.00
C PRO A 11 -7.22 -1.79 -3.27
N ILE A 12 -8.50 -1.49 -3.46
CA ILE A 12 -9.25 -1.69 -4.69
C ILE A 12 -9.59 -0.29 -5.21
N LEU A 13 -9.23 0.00 -6.44
CA LEU A 13 -9.32 1.32 -7.03
C LEU A 13 -10.37 1.38 -8.10
N ASP A 14 -10.93 2.55 -8.32
CA ASP A 14 -11.75 2.83 -9.50
C ASP A 14 -10.85 3.06 -10.75
N THR A 15 -11.48 3.29 -11.91
CA THR A 15 -10.77 3.54 -13.17
C THR A 15 -10.07 4.89 -13.24
N ASN A 16 -10.40 5.82 -12.34
CA ASN A 16 -9.68 7.09 -12.15
C ASN A 16 -8.52 6.90 -11.17
N GLY A 17 -8.50 5.74 -10.51
CA GLY A 17 -7.51 5.30 -9.59
C GLY A 17 -7.71 5.80 -8.17
N GLU A 18 -8.87 6.28 -7.79
CA GLU A 18 -9.22 6.59 -6.42
C GLU A 18 -9.58 5.32 -5.65
N VAL A 19 -9.28 5.31 -4.35
CA VAL A 19 -9.60 4.17 -3.50
C VAL A 19 -11.11 4.03 -3.39
N PHE A 20 -11.63 2.91 -3.90
CA PHE A 20 -13.03 2.52 -3.76
C PHE A 20 -13.28 1.74 -2.47
N ALA A 21 -12.42 0.75 -2.19
CA ALA A 21 -12.52 -0.15 -1.05
C ALA A 21 -11.16 -0.80 -0.75
N TYR A 22 -11.09 -1.58 0.32
CA TYR A 22 -9.93 -2.43 0.63
C TYR A 22 -10.32 -3.90 0.61
N GLU A 23 -9.39 -4.79 0.32
CA GLU A 23 -9.51 -6.19 0.72
C GLU A 23 -8.73 -6.40 2.01
N LEU A 24 -9.36 -7.02 3.01
CA LEU A 24 -8.67 -7.47 4.20
C LEU A 24 -8.09 -8.85 3.94
N LEU A 25 -6.78 -8.92 3.95
CA LEU A 25 -6.01 -10.15 3.84
C LEU A 25 -5.61 -10.62 5.23
N TYR A 26 -5.68 -11.93 5.43
CA TYR A 26 -5.43 -12.53 6.72
C TYR A 26 -4.53 -13.75 6.63
N ARG A 27 -3.66 -13.90 7.60
CA ARG A 27 -2.88 -15.12 7.80
C ARG A 27 -2.70 -15.46 9.28
N ASP A 28 -2.79 -16.76 9.58
CA ASP A 28 -2.43 -17.37 10.85
C ASP A 28 -1.14 -18.16 10.66
N THR A 29 -0.16 -17.96 11.54
CA THR A 29 1.16 -18.61 11.46
C THR A 29 1.13 -20.12 11.66
N GLU A 30 0.08 -20.66 12.26
CA GLU A 30 -0.03 -22.13 12.48
C GLU A 30 -0.64 -22.93 11.32
N VAL A 31 -1.10 -22.30 10.22
CA VAL A 31 -1.93 -22.96 9.21
C VAL A 31 -1.20 -23.25 7.90
N SER A 32 0.10 -23.43 7.90
CA SER A 32 0.79 -23.96 6.70
C SER A 32 0.50 -25.43 6.41
N SER A 33 -0.19 -26.17 7.29
CA SER A 33 -0.35 -27.62 7.13
C SER A 33 -1.74 -28.24 7.32
N ASN A 34 -2.81 -27.47 7.68
CA ASN A 34 -4.12 -28.09 7.89
C ASN A 34 -5.31 -27.27 7.38
N ILE A 35 -5.99 -27.76 6.36
CA ILE A 35 -7.23 -27.24 5.74
C ILE A 35 -8.38 -27.03 6.75
N LYS A 36 -8.35 -27.67 7.92
CA LYS A 36 -9.40 -27.59 8.93
C LYS A 36 -9.44 -26.30 9.74
N ASN A 37 -8.38 -25.47 9.74
CA ASN A 37 -8.29 -24.27 10.57
C ASN A 37 -8.60 -22.94 9.84
N ARG A 38 -8.90 -22.97 8.54
CA ARG A 38 -9.32 -21.76 7.79
C ARG A 38 -10.58 -21.10 8.37
N LYS A 39 -11.44 -21.89 9.00
CA LYS A 39 -12.72 -21.47 9.60
C LYS A 39 -12.59 -20.51 10.77
N GLN A 40 -11.65 -20.79 11.67
CA GLN A 40 -11.44 -19.93 12.84
C GLN A 40 -10.73 -18.63 12.47
N ALA A 41 -10.00 -18.66 11.39
CA ALA A 41 -9.18 -17.58 10.89
C ALA A 41 -10.00 -16.32 10.55
N THR A 42 -10.95 -16.40 9.63
CA THR A 42 -11.76 -15.24 9.20
C THR A 42 -12.57 -14.65 10.36
N VAL A 43 -13.18 -15.51 11.20
CA VAL A 43 -13.95 -15.10 12.39
C VAL A 43 -13.06 -14.40 13.40
N SER A 44 -11.92 -15.00 13.71
CA SER A 44 -10.96 -14.50 14.69
C SER A 44 -10.40 -13.14 14.31
N VAL A 45 -10.15 -12.94 13.03
CA VAL A 45 -9.58 -11.71 12.47
C VAL A 45 -10.57 -10.58 12.45
N LEU A 46 -11.75 -10.81 11.88
CA LEU A 46 -12.79 -9.80 11.86
C LEU A 46 -13.16 -9.39 13.28
N SER A 47 -13.29 -10.36 14.18
CA SER A 47 -13.54 -10.07 15.60
C SER A 47 -12.38 -9.29 16.23
N SER A 48 -11.14 -9.67 15.95
CA SER A 48 -9.97 -8.96 16.48
C SER A 48 -9.79 -7.58 15.86
N ALA A 49 -9.98 -7.46 14.54
CA ALA A 49 -9.91 -6.18 13.82
C ALA A 49 -10.98 -5.20 14.32
N ILE A 50 -12.21 -5.67 14.47
CA ILE A 50 -13.33 -4.84 14.92
C ILE A 50 -13.17 -4.47 16.40
N ASN A 51 -12.80 -5.42 17.26
CA ASN A 51 -12.74 -5.20 18.69
C ASN A 51 -11.45 -4.51 19.15
N LYS A 52 -10.29 -4.83 18.56
CA LYS A 52 -9.01 -4.22 18.94
C LYS A 52 -8.79 -2.83 18.34
N PHE A 53 -9.17 -2.63 17.09
CA PHE A 53 -8.81 -1.42 16.34
C PHE A 53 -10.00 -0.50 16.10
N GLY A 54 -11.23 -1.00 16.13
CA GLY A 54 -12.44 -0.29 15.70
C GLY A 54 -12.51 -0.17 14.17
N VAL A 55 -13.70 -0.36 13.60
CA VAL A 55 -13.92 -0.36 12.14
C VAL A 55 -13.51 0.97 11.50
N ASN A 56 -13.87 2.10 12.13
CA ASN A 56 -13.56 3.43 11.61
C ASN A 56 -12.05 3.69 11.58
N LYS A 57 -11.30 3.19 12.56
CA LYS A 57 -9.84 3.36 12.61
C LYS A 57 -9.13 2.49 11.57
N LEU A 58 -9.72 1.32 11.26
CA LEU A 58 -9.18 0.39 10.27
C LEU A 58 -9.50 0.79 8.84
N LEU A 59 -10.73 1.25 8.56
CA LEU A 59 -11.25 1.44 7.22
C LEU A 59 -11.54 2.91 6.88
N GLY A 60 -11.60 3.81 7.86
CA GLY A 60 -12.06 5.18 7.61
C GLY A 60 -13.49 5.19 7.05
N GLU A 61 -13.67 5.85 5.92
CA GLU A 61 -14.96 5.92 5.21
C GLU A 61 -15.17 4.78 4.19
N TYR A 62 -14.15 3.92 3.99
CA TYR A 62 -14.15 2.89 2.96
C TYR A 62 -14.78 1.59 3.42
N LYS A 63 -15.20 0.77 2.45
CA LYS A 63 -15.64 -0.61 2.69
C LYS A 63 -14.47 -1.59 2.56
N ALA A 64 -14.64 -2.76 3.17
CA ALA A 64 -13.67 -3.84 3.06
C ALA A 64 -14.29 -5.12 2.49
N PHE A 65 -13.60 -5.72 1.53
CA PHE A 65 -13.86 -7.07 1.08
C PHE A 65 -13.20 -8.06 2.03
N VAL A 66 -13.95 -9.08 2.43
CA VAL A 66 -13.49 -10.18 3.27
C VAL A 66 -13.87 -11.50 2.66
N LYS A 67 -12.94 -12.46 2.61
CA LYS A 67 -13.21 -13.80 2.09
C LYS A 67 -14.22 -14.51 2.98
N ALA A 68 -15.20 -15.15 2.36
CA ALA A 68 -16.27 -15.87 3.02
C ALA A 68 -16.49 -17.23 2.36
N ASP A 69 -16.15 -18.29 3.07
CA ASP A 69 -16.46 -19.68 2.67
C ASP A 69 -17.88 -20.08 3.10
N PRO A 70 -18.41 -21.26 2.66
CA PRO A 70 -19.73 -21.71 3.01
C PRO A 70 -19.99 -21.81 4.51
N GLU A 71 -18.98 -22.14 5.29
CA GLU A 71 -19.13 -22.35 6.73
C GLU A 71 -19.18 -21.01 7.47
N PHE A 72 -18.40 -20.01 7.04
CA PHE A 72 -18.48 -18.66 7.55
C PHE A 72 -19.88 -18.06 7.28
N ILE A 73 -20.43 -18.24 6.08
CA ILE A 73 -21.78 -17.80 5.73
C ILE A 73 -22.85 -18.43 6.61
N MET A 74 -22.69 -19.70 6.97
CA MET A 74 -23.62 -20.41 7.86
C MET A 74 -23.43 -20.09 9.34
N HIS A 75 -22.34 -19.44 9.72
CA HIS A 75 -22.05 -19.12 11.11
C HIS A 75 -22.74 -17.84 11.58
N ASN A 76 -23.35 -17.85 12.76
CA ASN A 76 -24.08 -16.69 13.30
C ASN A 76 -23.20 -15.47 13.57
N VAL A 77 -21.87 -15.64 13.64
CA VAL A 77 -20.93 -14.53 13.82
C VAL A 77 -21.03 -13.49 12.70
N ILE A 78 -21.44 -13.86 11.49
CA ILE A 78 -21.63 -12.91 10.37
C ILE A 78 -22.61 -11.79 10.75
N GLU A 79 -23.61 -12.08 11.58
CA GLU A 79 -24.61 -11.12 12.03
C GLU A 79 -24.07 -10.08 13.02
N THR A 80 -22.90 -10.34 13.62
CA THR A 80 -22.23 -9.40 14.51
C THR A 80 -21.31 -8.42 13.76
N ILE A 81 -21.11 -8.63 12.45
CA ILE A 81 -20.22 -7.83 11.63
C ILE A 81 -21.02 -6.66 11.03
N PRO A 82 -20.55 -5.40 11.18
CA PRO A 82 -21.24 -4.24 10.64
C PRO A 82 -21.32 -4.30 9.12
N LYS A 83 -22.49 -4.63 8.58
CA LYS A 83 -22.75 -4.83 7.14
C LYS A 83 -22.49 -3.59 6.26
N GLU A 84 -22.50 -2.41 6.86
CA GLU A 84 -22.25 -1.13 6.20
C GLU A 84 -20.80 -1.01 5.71
N TYR A 85 -19.87 -1.67 6.40
CA TYR A 85 -18.43 -1.59 6.15
C TYR A 85 -17.87 -2.81 5.40
N PHE A 86 -18.60 -3.95 5.35
CA PHE A 86 -18.04 -5.18 4.82
C PHE A 86 -18.80 -5.72 3.61
N ILE A 87 -18.02 -6.22 2.64
CA ILE A 87 -18.48 -6.93 1.45
C ILE A 87 -17.93 -8.35 1.54
N PHE A 88 -18.78 -9.35 1.53
CA PHE A 88 -18.38 -10.75 1.69
C PHE A 88 -18.07 -11.37 0.35
N ALA A 89 -16.78 -11.64 0.10
CA ALA A 89 -16.29 -12.23 -1.12
C ALA A 89 -16.38 -13.75 -1.03
N LEU A 90 -17.40 -14.32 -1.67
CA LEU A 90 -17.74 -15.73 -1.68
C LEU A 90 -16.71 -16.54 -2.47
N GLN A 91 -16.25 -17.63 -1.90
CA GLN A 91 -15.36 -18.58 -2.55
C GLN A 91 -15.90 -19.99 -2.37
N PHE A 92 -16.40 -20.57 -3.46
CA PHE A 92 -16.95 -21.92 -3.49
C PHE A 92 -16.29 -22.72 -4.60
N ASP A 93 -15.79 -23.89 -4.23
CA ASP A 93 -15.15 -24.81 -5.18
C ASP A 93 -16.15 -25.71 -5.88
N GLU A 94 -17.41 -25.79 -5.37
CA GLU A 94 -18.51 -26.62 -5.87
C GLU A 94 -19.80 -25.81 -5.96
N GLU A 95 -20.82 -26.38 -6.60
CA GLU A 95 -22.16 -25.81 -6.68
C GLU A 95 -22.74 -25.53 -5.28
N ILE A 96 -23.34 -24.35 -5.12
CA ILE A 96 -23.84 -23.86 -3.83
C ILE A 96 -25.03 -24.70 -3.36
N LYS A 97 -24.87 -25.36 -2.21
CA LYS A 97 -25.93 -26.15 -1.58
C LYS A 97 -27.13 -25.28 -1.15
N ASN A 98 -28.34 -25.82 -1.24
CA ASN A 98 -29.57 -25.08 -0.95
C ASN A 98 -29.56 -24.32 0.39
N LYS A 99 -29.05 -24.93 1.46
CA LYS A 99 -28.97 -24.26 2.78
C LYS A 99 -28.11 -22.99 2.75
N VAL A 100 -26.96 -23.03 2.06
CA VAL A 100 -26.06 -21.89 1.92
C VAL A 100 -26.70 -20.82 1.03
N LYS A 101 -27.34 -21.23 -0.06
CA LYS A 101 -28.14 -20.33 -0.92
C LYS A 101 -29.20 -19.58 -0.13
N ASP A 102 -30.03 -20.31 0.65
CA ASP A 102 -31.11 -19.71 1.44
C ASP A 102 -30.54 -18.72 2.46
N ARG A 103 -29.41 -19.03 3.06
CA ARG A 103 -28.71 -18.14 3.98
C ARG A 103 -28.18 -16.88 3.29
N ILE A 104 -27.57 -16.98 2.12
CA ILE A 104 -27.13 -15.82 1.32
C ILE A 104 -28.34 -14.92 0.99
N ILE A 105 -29.46 -15.51 0.57
CA ILE A 105 -30.68 -14.76 0.27
C ILE A 105 -31.22 -14.03 1.50
N GLN A 106 -31.24 -14.71 2.65
CA GLN A 106 -31.64 -14.11 3.92
C GLN A 106 -30.76 -12.91 4.26
N LEU A 107 -29.45 -13.10 4.31
CA LEU A 107 -28.49 -12.05 4.64
C LEU A 107 -28.55 -10.88 3.64
N HIS A 108 -28.72 -11.16 2.34
CA HIS A 108 -28.91 -10.11 1.35
C HIS A 108 -30.15 -9.25 1.63
N LYS A 109 -31.28 -9.87 2.00
CA LYS A 109 -32.50 -9.14 2.41
C LYS A 109 -32.29 -8.30 3.66
N GLU A 110 -31.40 -8.71 4.54
CA GLU A 110 -30.98 -7.98 5.73
C GLU A 110 -29.98 -6.84 5.43
N GLY A 111 -29.55 -6.70 4.17
CA GLY A 111 -28.68 -5.62 3.69
C GLY A 111 -27.19 -5.97 3.62
N TYR A 112 -26.81 -7.24 3.72
CA TYR A 112 -25.44 -7.68 3.48
C TYR A 112 -25.11 -7.68 2.00
N THR A 113 -23.87 -7.30 1.67
CA THR A 113 -23.38 -7.21 0.28
C THR A 113 -22.43 -8.36 -0.02
N PHE A 114 -22.58 -8.98 -1.19
CA PHE A 114 -21.78 -10.13 -1.60
C PHE A 114 -21.00 -9.87 -2.88
N ALA A 115 -19.84 -10.50 -2.98
CA ALA A 115 -19.01 -10.57 -4.18
C ALA A 115 -18.66 -12.03 -4.47
N ILE A 116 -18.31 -12.34 -5.72
CA ILE A 116 -17.60 -13.60 -6.06
C ILE A 116 -16.11 -13.30 -6.00
N ASN A 117 -15.35 -14.16 -5.33
CA ASN A 117 -13.93 -13.93 -5.10
C ASN A 117 -13.06 -14.55 -6.19
N ASP A 118 -12.08 -13.77 -6.65
CA ASP A 118 -10.84 -14.12 -7.33
C ASP A 118 -10.92 -15.38 -8.21
N THR A 119 -11.59 -15.24 -9.35
CA THR A 119 -11.89 -16.37 -10.19
C THR A 119 -11.49 -16.15 -11.65
N ILE A 120 -11.10 -17.24 -12.31
CA ILE A 120 -11.05 -17.31 -13.76
C ILE A 120 -12.48 -17.61 -14.24
N LEU A 121 -13.13 -16.64 -14.87
CA LEU A 121 -14.48 -16.79 -15.36
C LEU A 121 -14.55 -17.85 -16.47
N ASN A 122 -15.22 -18.93 -16.17
CA ASN A 122 -15.60 -19.95 -17.14
C ASN A 122 -17.05 -20.39 -16.89
N GLU A 123 -17.60 -21.24 -17.77
CA GLU A 123 -18.99 -21.69 -17.65
C GLU A 123 -19.24 -22.49 -16.37
N ASP A 124 -18.28 -23.26 -15.90
CA ASP A 124 -18.41 -24.07 -14.67
C ASP A 124 -18.49 -23.16 -13.44
N VAL A 125 -17.65 -22.14 -13.36
CA VAL A 125 -17.69 -21.16 -12.28
C VAL A 125 -19.04 -20.43 -12.26
N ILE A 126 -19.49 -19.94 -13.42
CA ILE A 126 -20.79 -19.26 -13.51
C ILE A 126 -21.92 -20.18 -13.08
N LYS A 127 -21.88 -21.45 -13.48
CA LYS A 127 -22.85 -22.46 -13.09
C LYS A 127 -22.88 -22.69 -11.57
N ASN A 128 -21.71 -22.75 -10.92
CA ASN A 128 -21.62 -22.91 -9.46
C ASN A 128 -22.33 -21.79 -8.70
N TYR A 129 -22.28 -20.56 -9.22
CA TYR A 129 -22.91 -19.40 -8.59
C TYR A 129 -24.30 -19.05 -9.15
N GLN A 130 -24.78 -19.74 -10.20
CA GLN A 130 -26.01 -19.40 -10.92
C GLN A 130 -27.22 -19.17 -9.99
N SER A 131 -27.35 -19.95 -8.93
CA SER A 131 -28.47 -19.86 -7.99
C SER A 131 -28.46 -18.61 -7.12
N VAL A 132 -27.33 -17.90 -7.02
CA VAL A 132 -27.14 -16.72 -6.18
C VAL A 132 -26.72 -15.47 -6.96
N LEU A 133 -26.44 -15.56 -8.26
CA LEU A 133 -25.91 -14.45 -9.07
C LEU A 133 -26.71 -13.15 -8.92
N LYS A 134 -28.02 -13.22 -8.85
CA LYS A 134 -28.89 -12.02 -8.69
C LYS A 134 -28.76 -11.31 -7.33
N TYR A 135 -28.04 -11.92 -6.38
CA TYR A 135 -27.78 -11.34 -5.06
C TYR A 135 -26.31 -10.90 -4.91
N ILE A 136 -25.54 -11.00 -6.00
CA ILE A 136 -24.13 -10.61 -6.07
C ILE A 136 -24.02 -9.19 -6.61
N SER A 137 -23.23 -8.36 -5.96
CA SER A 137 -22.96 -6.97 -6.39
C SER A 137 -21.64 -6.82 -7.13
N TYR A 138 -20.66 -7.67 -6.84
CA TYR A 138 -19.31 -7.59 -7.37
C TYR A 138 -18.78 -8.96 -7.80
N VAL A 139 -17.93 -8.97 -8.83
CA VAL A 139 -17.13 -10.15 -9.21
C VAL A 139 -15.68 -9.74 -9.31
N LYS A 140 -14.82 -10.42 -8.59
CA LYS A 140 -13.37 -10.30 -8.68
C LYS A 140 -12.85 -11.30 -9.70
N ILE A 141 -12.20 -10.78 -10.74
CA ILE A 141 -11.82 -11.52 -11.93
C ILE A 141 -10.30 -11.46 -12.07
N ASP A 142 -9.66 -12.59 -12.26
CA ASP A 142 -8.24 -12.64 -12.64
C ASP A 142 -8.04 -11.88 -13.96
N VAL A 143 -7.07 -10.96 -14.01
CA VAL A 143 -6.77 -10.15 -15.19
C VAL A 143 -6.42 -10.98 -16.43
N GLU A 144 -6.00 -12.23 -16.25
CA GLU A 144 -5.71 -13.18 -17.34
C GLU A 144 -6.98 -13.89 -17.89
N THR A 145 -8.15 -13.57 -17.34
CA THR A 145 -9.44 -14.11 -17.83
C THR A 145 -9.70 -13.65 -19.27
N PRO A 146 -10.09 -14.55 -20.17
CA PRO A 146 -10.44 -14.19 -21.55
C PRO A 146 -11.60 -13.17 -21.62
N LEU A 147 -11.46 -12.15 -22.46
CA LEU A 147 -12.42 -11.04 -22.58
C LEU A 147 -13.85 -11.47 -22.89
N ASN A 148 -14.02 -12.52 -23.72
CA ASN A 148 -15.34 -13.05 -24.07
C ASN A 148 -16.13 -13.60 -22.88
N ASN A 149 -15.46 -14.03 -21.81
CA ASN A 149 -16.15 -14.54 -20.64
C ASN A 149 -16.67 -13.42 -19.73
N ILE A 150 -16.17 -12.20 -19.85
CA ILE A 150 -16.60 -11.06 -19.02
C ILE A 150 -17.98 -10.56 -19.44
N SER A 151 -18.33 -10.66 -20.71
CA SER A 151 -19.65 -10.29 -21.22
C SER A 151 -20.79 -11.01 -20.48
N LEU A 152 -20.55 -12.26 -20.08
CA LEU A 152 -21.52 -13.05 -19.31
C LEU A 152 -21.91 -12.43 -17.96
N ILE A 153 -21.01 -11.65 -17.36
CA ILE A 153 -21.23 -10.97 -16.08
C ILE A 153 -21.80 -9.56 -16.28
N LYS A 154 -21.36 -8.86 -17.31
CA LYS A 154 -21.85 -7.50 -17.61
C LYS A 154 -23.35 -7.43 -17.85
N ASP A 155 -23.92 -8.43 -18.52
CA ASP A 155 -25.35 -8.53 -18.77
C ASP A 155 -26.20 -8.66 -17.49
N LEU A 156 -25.55 -9.05 -16.37
CA LEU A 156 -26.19 -9.19 -15.06
C LEU A 156 -26.12 -7.91 -14.20
N ASN A 157 -25.54 -6.83 -14.72
CA ASN A 157 -25.32 -5.57 -14.00
C ASN A 157 -24.50 -5.73 -12.71
N ILE A 158 -23.57 -6.69 -12.68
CA ILE A 158 -22.65 -6.94 -11.59
C ILE A 158 -21.35 -6.17 -11.86
N LYS A 159 -20.87 -5.43 -10.85
CA LYS A 159 -19.62 -4.67 -10.93
C LYS A 159 -18.41 -5.58 -10.95
N THR A 160 -17.43 -5.28 -11.79
CA THR A 160 -16.26 -6.12 -12.04
C THR A 160 -14.99 -5.50 -11.45
N ILE A 161 -14.17 -6.34 -10.80
CA ILE A 161 -12.89 -5.96 -10.21
C ILE A 161 -11.82 -6.84 -10.84
N ALA A 162 -10.92 -6.27 -11.64
CA ALA A 162 -9.76 -7.01 -12.13
C ALA A 162 -8.75 -7.18 -11.00
N THR A 163 -8.36 -8.44 -10.71
CA THR A 163 -7.37 -8.78 -9.70
C THR A 163 -6.03 -9.15 -10.32
N LYS A 164 -4.98 -9.21 -9.50
CA LYS A 164 -3.59 -9.53 -9.89
C LYS A 164 -3.01 -8.56 -10.92
N VAL A 165 -3.45 -7.32 -10.90
CA VAL A 165 -2.89 -6.27 -11.75
C VAL A 165 -1.54 -5.85 -11.17
N GLU A 166 -0.44 -6.46 -11.64
CA GLU A 166 0.90 -6.35 -11.04
C GLU A 166 1.89 -5.56 -11.89
N ASP A 167 1.53 -5.23 -13.13
CA ASP A 167 2.36 -4.50 -14.08
C ASP A 167 1.53 -3.69 -15.09
N THR A 168 2.21 -2.88 -15.93
CA THR A 168 1.56 -2.04 -16.96
C THR A 168 0.84 -2.85 -18.02
N ASP A 169 1.31 -4.04 -18.34
CA ASP A 169 0.71 -4.86 -19.39
C ASP A 169 -0.61 -5.45 -18.86
N LYS A 170 -0.63 -5.89 -17.60
CA LYS A 170 -1.84 -6.32 -16.90
C LYS A 170 -2.82 -5.17 -16.68
N GLU A 171 -2.34 -3.96 -16.35
CA GLU A 171 -3.20 -2.76 -16.28
C GLU A 171 -3.84 -2.44 -17.65
N SER A 172 -3.04 -2.45 -18.70
CA SER A 172 -3.55 -2.25 -20.07
C SER A 172 -4.58 -3.31 -20.45
N THR A 173 -4.36 -4.56 -20.02
CA THR A 173 -5.31 -5.65 -20.23
C THR A 173 -6.59 -5.41 -19.46
N ALA A 174 -6.51 -5.08 -18.17
CA ALA A 174 -7.68 -4.77 -17.35
C ALA A 174 -8.50 -3.60 -17.91
N LYS A 175 -7.86 -2.55 -18.41
CA LYS A 175 -8.53 -1.44 -19.09
C LYS A 175 -9.26 -1.88 -20.36
N LYS A 176 -8.68 -2.81 -21.15
CA LYS A 176 -9.35 -3.39 -22.33
C LYS A 176 -10.53 -4.29 -21.97
N MET A 177 -10.51 -4.88 -20.78
CA MET A 177 -11.62 -5.67 -20.24
C MET A 177 -12.82 -4.80 -19.85
N ASP A 178 -12.64 -3.47 -19.80
CA ASP A 178 -13.67 -2.51 -19.41
C ASP A 178 -14.27 -2.86 -18.06
N VAL A 179 -13.40 -3.11 -17.06
CA VAL A 179 -13.79 -3.40 -15.67
C VAL A 179 -14.09 -2.12 -14.90
N ASP A 180 -14.88 -2.22 -13.83
CA ASP A 180 -15.23 -1.07 -12.99
C ASP A 180 -14.10 -0.71 -12.01
N PHE A 181 -13.33 -1.70 -11.54
CA PHE A 181 -12.31 -1.53 -10.51
C PHE A 181 -11.07 -2.37 -10.78
N LEU A 182 -9.95 -1.97 -10.17
CA LEU A 182 -8.64 -2.60 -10.30
C LEU A 182 -8.09 -2.96 -8.92
N GLN A 183 -7.48 -4.15 -8.80
CA GLN A 183 -6.79 -4.61 -7.61
C GLN A 183 -5.50 -5.34 -7.98
N GLY A 184 -4.40 -4.98 -7.34
CA GLY A 184 -3.11 -5.61 -7.57
C GLY A 184 -1.98 -4.85 -6.91
N PHE A 185 -0.76 -5.36 -7.00
CA PHE A 185 0.44 -4.69 -6.48
C PHE A 185 0.98 -3.60 -7.42
N PHE A 186 0.23 -3.32 -8.46
CA PHE A 186 0.67 -2.55 -9.65
C PHE A 186 0.65 -1.06 -9.45
N PHE A 187 0.66 -0.39 -8.47
CA PHE A 187 0.57 1.07 -8.46
C PHE A 187 1.93 1.77 -8.53
N SER A 188 2.85 1.24 -9.30
CA SER A 188 4.21 1.71 -9.23
C SER A 188 4.93 2.06 -10.53
N VAL A 189 4.37 1.87 -11.72
CA VAL A 189 5.15 2.22 -12.92
C VAL A 189 4.30 2.92 -13.99
N PRO A 190 4.34 4.25 -14.10
CA PRO A 190 4.06 4.88 -15.38
C PRO A 190 5.14 4.44 -16.37
N LYS A 191 4.77 3.85 -17.48
CA LYS A 191 5.65 3.87 -18.66
C LYS A 191 5.80 5.34 -19.09
N ILE A 192 6.80 5.99 -18.57
CA ILE A 192 7.30 7.20 -19.18
C ILE A 192 8.08 6.71 -20.41
N GLU A 193 7.55 6.97 -21.61
CA GLU A 193 8.35 6.91 -22.83
C GLU A 193 9.64 7.69 -22.55
N LYS A 194 10.78 7.01 -22.73
CA LYS A 194 12.14 7.50 -22.54
C LYS A 194 12.27 9.03 -22.50
N GLN A 195 12.32 9.60 -21.30
CA GLN A 195 13.02 10.83 -21.08
C GLN A 195 14.20 10.54 -20.17
N GLU A 196 15.38 10.48 -20.75
CA GLU A 196 16.65 10.29 -20.04
C GLU A 196 17.08 11.54 -19.24
N LYS A 197 16.23 12.58 -19.14
CA LYS A 197 16.50 13.80 -18.39
C LYS A 197 15.41 14.04 -17.34
N PHE A 198 15.87 14.32 -16.13
CA PHE A 198 14.99 14.82 -15.08
C PHE A 198 14.36 16.16 -15.48
N ASP A 199 13.15 16.41 -15.01
CA ASP A 199 12.57 17.75 -15.06
C ASP A 199 13.49 18.75 -14.33
N SER A 200 13.60 19.96 -14.84
CA SER A 200 14.49 21.00 -14.28
C SER A 200 14.23 21.28 -12.80
N GLU A 201 12.98 21.15 -12.34
CA GLU A 201 12.61 21.33 -10.93
C GLU A 201 13.15 20.19 -10.08
N VAL A 202 13.06 18.94 -10.56
CA VAL A 202 13.63 17.77 -9.88
C VAL A 202 15.14 17.81 -9.87
N GLU A 203 15.77 18.22 -10.97
CA GLU A 203 17.22 18.42 -11.02
C GLU A 203 17.69 19.41 -9.94
N ASN A 204 16.92 20.49 -9.74
CA ASN A 204 17.18 21.48 -8.69
C ASN A 204 17.07 20.86 -7.29
N ILE A 205 16.03 20.06 -7.05
CA ILE A 205 15.83 19.41 -5.74
C ILE A 205 16.96 18.38 -5.48
N ILE A 206 17.31 17.58 -6.48
CA ILE A 206 18.42 16.61 -6.37
C ILE A 206 19.73 17.35 -6.08
N ARG A 207 20.00 18.46 -6.75
CA ARG A 207 21.20 19.27 -6.53
C ARG A 207 21.24 19.83 -5.10
N LEU A 208 20.11 20.34 -4.59
CA LEU A 208 19.97 20.79 -3.20
C LEU A 208 20.25 19.65 -2.21
N CYS A 209 19.65 18.50 -2.43
CA CYS A 209 19.89 17.32 -1.61
C CYS A 209 21.38 16.94 -1.59
N ASN A 210 22.02 16.86 -2.76
CA ASN A 210 23.44 16.53 -2.87
C ASN A 210 24.33 17.53 -2.14
N LYS A 211 24.04 18.83 -2.26
CA LYS A 211 24.76 19.88 -1.53
C LYS A 211 24.67 19.68 -0.01
N ILE A 212 23.46 19.47 0.50
CA ILE A 212 23.23 19.29 1.95
C ILE A 212 23.93 18.01 2.46
N MET A 213 23.91 16.93 1.67
CA MET A 213 24.51 15.65 2.02
C MET A 213 26.05 15.68 1.98
N GLN A 214 26.65 16.57 1.20
CA GLN A 214 28.11 16.80 1.14
C GLN A 214 28.66 17.59 2.31
N ASP A 215 27.86 17.85 3.34
CA ASP A 215 28.20 18.59 4.54
C ASP A 215 28.69 20.05 4.30
N CYS A 216 28.16 20.69 3.28
CA CYS A 216 28.39 22.11 2.97
C CYS A 216 28.05 23.03 4.14
N SER A 217 28.60 24.23 4.13
CA SER A 217 28.24 25.31 5.06
C SER A 217 26.76 25.73 4.89
N ILE A 218 26.21 26.35 5.92
CA ILE A 218 24.82 26.89 5.88
C ILE A 218 24.69 27.92 4.75
N ASP A 219 25.70 28.77 4.55
CA ASP A 219 25.66 29.81 3.54
C ASP A 219 25.66 29.24 2.13
N GLU A 220 26.43 28.17 1.85
CA GLU A 220 26.38 27.45 0.56
C GLU A 220 25.01 26.79 0.29
N ILE A 221 24.35 26.28 1.34
CA ILE A 221 23.00 25.72 1.22
C ILE A 221 22.01 26.85 0.88
N VAL A 222 22.11 28.01 1.53
CA VAL A 222 21.27 29.19 1.27
C VAL A 222 21.44 29.66 -0.17
N GLU A 223 22.67 29.81 -0.64
CA GLU A 223 22.97 30.19 -2.04
C GLU A 223 22.34 29.24 -3.05
N GLU A 224 22.31 27.94 -2.75
CA GLU A 224 21.73 26.94 -3.64
C GLU A 224 20.18 27.03 -3.64
N PHE A 225 19.55 27.32 -2.49
CA PHE A 225 18.12 27.60 -2.41
C PHE A 225 17.71 28.88 -3.17
N GLU A 226 18.57 29.92 -3.18
CA GLU A 226 18.32 31.15 -3.92
C GLU A 226 18.21 30.92 -5.43
N LYS A 227 18.89 29.87 -5.96
CA LYS A 227 18.76 29.43 -7.36
C LYS A 227 17.43 28.74 -7.66
N SER A 228 16.66 28.39 -6.65
CA SER A 228 15.37 27.66 -6.76
C SER A 228 14.28 28.38 -5.95
N PRO A 229 13.79 29.56 -6.42
CA PRO A 229 12.85 30.39 -5.66
C PRO A 229 11.56 29.67 -5.29
N LEU A 230 11.04 28.82 -6.19
CA LEU A 230 9.82 28.07 -5.95
C LEU A 230 9.97 27.10 -4.78
N VAL A 231 11.05 26.32 -4.77
CA VAL A 231 11.38 25.37 -3.67
C VAL A 231 11.56 26.15 -2.35
N SER A 232 12.19 27.32 -2.40
CA SER A 232 12.39 28.19 -1.23
C SER A 232 11.05 28.69 -0.64
N ILE A 233 10.11 29.11 -1.50
CA ILE A 233 8.77 29.55 -1.07
C ILE A 233 7.98 28.36 -0.49
N GLN A 234 8.04 27.20 -1.11
CA GLN A 234 7.37 25.99 -0.63
C GLN A 234 7.91 25.56 0.74
N LEU A 235 9.23 25.60 0.94
CA LEU A 235 9.85 25.33 2.22
C LEU A 235 9.37 26.28 3.32
N LEU A 236 9.38 27.59 3.06
CA LEU A 236 8.92 28.57 4.03
C LEU A 236 7.43 28.41 4.37
N LYS A 237 6.58 28.09 3.39
CA LYS A 237 5.16 27.79 3.62
C LYS A 237 5.00 26.54 4.49
N PHE A 238 5.70 25.46 4.17
CA PHE A 238 5.64 24.21 4.92
C PHE A 238 6.08 24.38 6.37
N ILE A 239 7.22 24.99 6.59
CA ILE A 239 7.77 25.21 7.95
C ILE A 239 6.83 26.11 8.79
N ASN A 240 6.16 27.06 8.17
CA ASN A 240 5.22 27.95 8.85
C ASN A 240 3.77 27.42 8.91
N SER A 241 3.49 26.20 8.45
CA SER A 241 2.13 25.61 8.40
C SER A 241 1.56 25.17 9.76
N GLY A 242 2.27 25.41 10.88
CA GLY A 242 1.83 25.03 12.23
C GLY A 242 2.30 23.63 12.69
N LEU A 243 2.83 22.81 11.79
CA LEU A 243 3.39 21.48 12.15
C LEU A 243 4.65 21.60 13.03
N PHE A 244 5.36 22.70 12.93
CA PHE A 244 6.61 22.95 13.65
C PHE A 244 6.44 24.00 14.75
N HIS A 245 5.58 24.02 15.58
CA HIS A 245 5.33 24.86 16.77
C HIS A 245 6.40 25.91 17.10
N PHE A 246 6.92 26.64 16.09
CA PHE A 246 7.85 27.75 16.31
C PHE A 246 7.13 28.94 16.93
N ARG A 247 7.75 29.58 17.92
CA ARG A 247 7.19 30.77 18.60
C ARG A 247 7.02 31.97 17.67
N GLN A 248 7.81 32.01 16.59
CA GLN A 248 7.77 33.07 15.57
C GLN A 248 7.84 32.45 14.16
N LYS A 249 7.22 33.09 13.20
CA LYS A 249 7.32 32.70 11.78
C LYS A 249 8.75 32.89 11.29
N LEU A 250 9.25 31.86 10.61
CA LEU A 250 10.56 31.90 9.96
C LEU A 250 10.42 32.63 8.61
N SER A 251 11.29 33.58 8.34
CA SER A 251 11.23 34.44 7.15
C SER A 251 12.41 34.25 6.19
N SER A 252 13.41 33.42 6.55
CA SER A 252 14.56 33.20 5.70
C SER A 252 14.98 31.72 5.69
N ILE A 253 15.55 31.29 4.56
CA ILE A 253 16.12 29.94 4.41
C ILE A 253 17.22 29.70 5.43
N LYS A 254 18.05 30.69 5.72
CA LYS A 254 19.11 30.60 6.73
C LYS A 254 18.57 30.24 8.11
N GLN A 255 17.45 30.87 8.53
CA GLN A 255 16.78 30.52 9.77
C GLN A 255 16.24 29.08 9.75
N VAL A 256 15.64 28.66 8.63
CA VAL A 256 15.14 27.29 8.48
C VAL A 256 16.27 26.27 8.60
N VAL A 257 17.36 26.43 7.85
CA VAL A 257 18.49 25.50 7.88
C VAL A 257 19.09 25.42 9.27
N THR A 258 19.21 26.54 9.96
CA THR A 258 19.78 26.60 11.32
C THR A 258 18.91 25.91 12.37
N LEU A 259 17.58 26.10 12.31
CA LEU A 259 16.65 25.62 13.34
C LEU A 259 16.13 24.20 13.08
N VAL A 260 15.89 23.86 11.82
CA VAL A 260 15.37 22.54 11.40
C VAL A 260 16.50 21.52 11.26
N GLY A 261 17.66 21.96 10.82
CA GLY A 261 18.84 21.15 10.58
C GLY A 261 18.85 20.47 9.21
N LYS A 262 20.05 20.09 8.76
CA LYS A 262 20.31 19.52 7.44
C LYS A 262 19.50 18.25 7.18
N THR A 263 19.46 17.32 8.13
CA THR A 263 18.77 16.02 7.98
C THR A 263 17.28 16.19 7.66
N LYS A 264 16.56 16.96 8.47
CA LYS A 264 15.10 17.18 8.24
C LYS A 264 14.85 17.98 6.97
N LEU A 265 15.74 18.88 6.61
CA LEU A 265 15.65 19.64 5.36
C LEU A 265 15.79 18.71 4.15
N THR A 266 16.79 17.79 4.17
CA THR A 266 16.95 16.81 3.10
C THR A 266 15.75 15.86 3.02
N GLN A 267 15.24 15.42 4.15
CA GLN A 267 14.02 14.60 4.22
C GLN A 267 12.83 15.29 3.53
N TRP A 268 12.63 16.58 3.82
CA TRP A 268 11.58 17.35 3.19
C TRP A 268 11.79 17.51 1.67
N LEU A 269 13.01 17.83 1.24
CA LEU A 269 13.34 17.95 -0.18
C LEU A 269 13.07 16.66 -0.95
N MET A 270 13.43 15.52 -0.38
CA MET A 270 13.15 14.22 -0.99
C MET A 270 11.66 13.93 -1.13
N LEU A 271 10.84 14.30 -0.14
CA LEU A 271 9.39 14.18 -0.25
C LEU A 271 8.81 15.12 -1.33
N MET A 272 9.38 16.30 -1.50
CA MET A 272 8.96 17.25 -2.55
C MET A 272 9.14 16.70 -3.96
N ILE A 273 10.12 15.82 -4.19
CA ILE A 273 10.30 15.14 -5.48
C ILE A 273 9.02 14.38 -5.87
N TYR A 274 8.35 13.75 -4.92
CA TYR A 274 7.13 12.99 -5.17
C TYR A 274 5.88 13.86 -5.25
N SER A 275 5.90 15.05 -4.68
CA SER A 275 4.77 15.98 -4.70
C SER A 275 4.75 16.90 -5.92
N THR A 276 5.80 16.87 -6.75
CA THR A 276 5.86 17.66 -7.98
C THR A 276 4.91 17.07 -9.03
N PRO A 277 3.90 17.82 -9.53
CA PRO A 277 2.94 17.32 -10.50
C PRO A 277 3.64 16.91 -11.80
N ARG A 278 3.45 15.67 -12.22
CA ARG A 278 3.97 15.12 -13.48
C ARG A 278 2.82 14.52 -14.27
N GLY A 279 2.22 15.30 -15.14
CA GLY A 279 1.08 14.86 -15.93
C GLY A 279 -0.21 14.74 -15.10
N GLU A 280 -1.28 14.37 -15.74
CA GLU A 280 -2.59 14.24 -15.12
C GLU A 280 -2.61 13.07 -14.13
N GLY A 281 -2.79 13.36 -12.88
CA GLY A 281 -3.51 12.52 -11.92
C GLY A 281 -2.69 11.69 -10.96
N PHE A 282 -3.32 10.81 -10.59
CA PHE A 282 -3.53 9.76 -9.62
C PHE A 282 -2.29 8.91 -9.26
N VAL A 283 -1.45 8.51 -10.24
CA VAL A 283 -0.26 7.68 -9.99
C VAL A 283 0.68 8.34 -8.97
N ASN A 284 0.75 9.67 -8.95
CA ASN A 284 1.57 10.41 -8.01
C ASN A 284 1.05 10.32 -6.57
N THR A 285 -0.27 10.30 -6.36
CA THR A 285 -0.86 10.24 -5.01
C THR A 285 -0.61 8.89 -4.37
N LEU A 286 -0.86 7.79 -5.09
CA LEU A 286 -0.61 6.44 -4.55
C LEU A 286 0.88 6.16 -4.34
N LEU A 287 1.72 6.59 -5.28
CA LEU A 287 3.16 6.44 -5.11
C LEU A 287 3.66 7.26 -3.92
N PHE A 288 3.11 8.45 -3.73
CA PHE A 288 3.42 9.29 -2.57
C PHE A 288 3.01 8.62 -1.25
N ASP A 289 1.78 8.08 -1.19
CA ASP A 289 1.29 7.36 -0.01
C ASP A 289 2.14 6.11 0.27
N ARG A 290 2.53 5.38 -0.77
CA ARG A 290 3.42 4.21 -0.63
C ARG A 290 4.82 4.61 -0.13
N VAL A 291 5.39 5.69 -0.66
CA VAL A 291 6.69 6.21 -0.18
C VAL A 291 6.58 6.62 1.28
N ARG A 292 5.51 7.32 1.64
CA ARG A 292 5.25 7.75 3.02
C ARG A 292 5.15 6.56 3.97
N SER A 293 4.34 5.56 3.62
CA SER A 293 4.19 4.34 4.40
C SER A 293 5.50 3.58 4.52
N ARG A 294 6.19 3.32 3.39
CA ARG A 294 7.49 2.63 3.40
C ARG A 294 8.52 3.35 4.25
N THR A 295 8.61 4.65 4.10
CA THR A 295 9.56 5.49 4.87
C THR A 295 9.30 5.42 6.35
N TYR A 296 8.03 5.49 6.74
CA TYR A 296 7.61 5.35 8.13
C TYR A 296 7.98 3.97 8.71
N LEU A 297 7.63 2.89 8.01
CA LEU A 297 7.96 1.52 8.43
C LEU A 297 9.46 1.30 8.55
N MET A 298 10.24 1.76 7.59
CA MET A 298 11.71 1.71 7.64
C MET A 298 12.25 2.33 8.92
N GLN A 299 11.71 3.49 9.33
CA GLN A 299 12.13 4.16 10.56
C GLN A 299 11.69 3.41 11.83
N GLU A 300 10.44 2.94 11.88
CA GLU A 300 9.93 2.21 13.06
C GLU A 300 10.69 0.91 13.26
N ILE A 301 10.95 0.17 12.19
CA ILE A 301 11.74 -1.07 12.27
C ILE A 301 13.19 -0.77 12.65
N ALA A 302 13.79 0.28 12.10
CA ALA A 302 15.14 0.68 12.50
C ALA A 302 15.24 1.06 13.99
N LYS A 303 14.19 1.63 14.60
CA LYS A 303 14.17 1.89 16.05
C LYS A 303 14.26 0.62 16.89
N ILE A 304 13.76 -0.51 16.36
CA ILE A 304 13.81 -1.82 17.01
C ILE A 304 15.15 -2.50 16.75
N VAL A 305 15.60 -2.51 15.49
CA VAL A 305 16.78 -3.28 15.03
C VAL A 305 18.09 -2.55 15.36
N ASP A 306 18.21 -1.27 14.99
CA ASP A 306 19.36 -0.41 15.26
C ASP A 306 18.98 1.06 15.25
N LYS A 307 18.85 1.65 16.44
CA LYS A 307 18.43 3.06 16.61
C LYS A 307 19.36 4.08 15.92
N ASN A 308 20.62 3.72 15.69
CA ASN A 308 21.57 4.62 15.01
C ASN A 308 21.28 4.72 13.49
N LYS A 309 20.50 3.79 12.95
CA LYS A 309 20.16 3.72 11.52
C LYS A 309 18.85 4.38 11.13
N VAL A 310 18.10 4.94 12.07
CA VAL A 310 16.77 5.53 11.82
C VAL A 310 16.79 6.59 10.71
N SER A 311 17.78 7.49 10.71
CA SER A 311 17.90 8.51 9.64
C SER A 311 18.24 7.88 8.28
N ASN A 312 19.13 6.90 8.24
CA ASN A 312 19.52 6.20 7.01
C ASN A 312 18.35 5.35 6.49
N ALA A 313 17.58 4.70 7.37
CA ALA A 313 16.37 3.96 7.03
C ALA A 313 15.32 4.85 6.34
N TYR A 314 15.16 6.10 6.82
CA TYR A 314 14.32 7.08 6.13
C TYR A 314 14.77 7.26 4.67
N PHE A 315 16.04 7.53 4.43
CA PHE A 315 16.56 7.74 3.07
C PHE A 315 16.39 6.52 2.18
N VAL A 316 16.64 5.32 2.70
CA VAL A 316 16.39 4.08 1.95
C VAL A 316 14.91 3.97 1.58
N GLY A 317 14.00 4.23 2.51
CA GLY A 317 12.55 4.21 2.25
C GLY A 317 12.14 5.14 1.11
N VAL A 318 12.56 6.40 1.17
CA VAL A 318 12.27 7.40 0.13
C VAL A 318 12.87 7.01 -1.22
N ILE A 319 14.17 6.71 -1.25
CA ILE A 319 14.89 6.50 -2.51
C ILE A 319 14.52 5.17 -3.18
N SER A 320 14.09 4.18 -2.42
CA SER A 320 13.77 2.84 -2.93
C SER A 320 12.68 2.80 -4.00
N LEU A 321 11.85 3.85 -4.11
CA LEU A 321 10.77 4.00 -5.09
C LEU A 321 11.01 5.12 -6.12
N MET A 322 12.17 5.78 -6.07
CA MET A 322 12.48 6.87 -7.02
C MET A 322 12.68 6.38 -8.45
N ASP A 323 13.20 5.16 -8.63
CA ASP A 323 13.32 4.53 -9.94
C ASP A 323 11.95 4.42 -10.64
N THR A 324 10.94 4.04 -9.87
CA THR A 324 9.55 4.00 -10.30
C THR A 324 9.03 5.39 -10.67
N LEU A 325 9.27 6.40 -9.84
CA LEU A 325 8.83 7.76 -10.08
C LEU A 325 9.44 8.37 -11.34
N PHE A 326 10.72 8.09 -11.60
CA PHE A 326 11.45 8.67 -12.72
C PHE A 326 11.45 7.81 -13.98
N GLY A 327 11.05 6.55 -13.90
CA GLY A 327 11.14 5.61 -15.02
C GLY A 327 12.58 5.29 -15.41
N VAL A 328 13.53 5.42 -14.49
CA VAL A 328 14.96 5.16 -14.71
C VAL A 328 15.42 3.96 -13.88
N SER A 329 16.52 3.32 -14.27
CA SER A 329 17.05 2.22 -13.47
C SER A 329 17.58 2.68 -12.10
N LYS A 330 17.45 1.83 -11.07
CA LYS A 330 18.07 2.09 -9.75
C LYS A 330 19.55 2.43 -9.86
N ARG A 331 20.27 1.81 -10.79
CA ARG A 331 21.71 2.09 -11.01
C ARG A 331 21.93 3.51 -11.52
N THR A 332 21.13 3.97 -12.49
CA THR A 332 21.21 5.33 -13.02
C THR A 332 20.94 6.34 -11.90
N LEU A 333 19.88 6.11 -11.13
CA LEU A 333 19.54 6.97 -9.99
C LEU A 333 20.65 7.03 -8.95
N MET A 334 21.27 5.90 -8.60
CA MET A 334 22.37 5.84 -7.63
C MET A 334 23.67 6.49 -8.13
N HIS A 335 23.83 6.66 -9.44
CA HIS A 335 24.94 7.41 -10.00
C HIS A 335 24.75 8.93 -9.84
N GLU A 336 23.53 9.42 -10.03
CA GLU A 336 23.20 10.85 -9.91
C GLU A 336 23.14 11.32 -8.44
N LEU A 337 22.75 10.44 -7.52
CA LEU A 337 22.66 10.76 -6.10
C LEU A 337 23.99 10.51 -5.38
N HIS A 338 24.52 11.58 -4.75
CA HIS A 338 25.73 11.49 -3.91
C HIS A 338 25.37 11.04 -2.49
N ILE A 339 25.05 9.76 -2.34
CA ILE A 339 24.62 9.15 -1.08
C ILE A 339 25.63 8.13 -0.59
N ASP A 340 25.56 7.84 0.72
CA ASP A 340 26.43 6.89 1.38
C ASP A 340 26.43 5.50 0.73
N LYS A 341 27.57 4.84 0.79
CA LYS A 341 27.78 3.49 0.26
C LYS A 341 26.79 2.49 0.87
N GLU A 342 26.54 2.58 2.18
CA GLU A 342 25.62 1.70 2.89
C GLU A 342 24.19 1.81 2.34
N ILE A 343 23.70 3.03 2.08
CA ILE A 343 22.37 3.26 1.49
C ILE A 343 22.33 2.71 0.05
N LYS A 344 23.39 2.93 -0.73
CA LYS A 344 23.48 2.37 -2.11
C LYS A 344 23.44 0.84 -2.12
N GLU A 345 24.17 0.19 -1.23
CA GLU A 345 24.21 -1.26 -1.13
C GLU A 345 22.85 -1.82 -0.66
N ALA A 346 22.21 -1.16 0.29
CA ALA A 346 20.85 -1.52 0.72
C ALA A 346 19.84 -1.49 -0.43
N ILE A 347 19.87 -0.44 -1.28
CA ILE A 347 18.90 -0.28 -2.38
C ILE A 347 19.22 -1.18 -3.59
N LEU A 348 20.52 -1.35 -3.92
CA LEU A 348 20.94 -2.09 -5.11
C LEU A 348 21.06 -3.59 -4.90
N LYS A 349 21.36 -4.03 -3.66
CA LYS A 349 21.70 -5.42 -3.36
C LYS A 349 20.89 -6.01 -2.20
N ASN A 350 20.07 -5.21 -1.53
CA ASN A 350 19.42 -5.56 -0.26
C ASN A 350 20.44 -5.99 0.82
N ASP A 351 21.63 -5.38 0.83
CA ASP A 351 22.73 -5.77 1.69
C ASP A 351 22.80 -4.91 2.96
N GLY A 352 23.33 -5.50 4.04
CA GLY A 352 23.43 -4.87 5.35
C GLY A 352 22.08 -4.69 6.08
N ILE A 353 22.13 -4.15 7.30
CA ILE A 353 20.95 -3.94 8.16
C ILE A 353 19.85 -3.15 7.44
N LEU A 354 20.22 -2.09 6.71
CA LEU A 354 19.24 -1.28 5.97
C LEU A 354 18.60 -2.05 4.82
N GLY A 355 19.36 -2.92 4.15
CA GLY A 355 18.86 -3.78 3.08
C GLY A 355 17.91 -4.86 3.61
N GLU A 356 18.24 -5.45 4.76
CA GLU A 356 17.36 -6.41 5.43
C GLU A 356 16.05 -5.75 5.87
N ILE A 357 16.10 -4.55 6.47
CA ILE A 357 14.91 -3.78 6.84
C ILE A 357 14.07 -3.47 5.59
N LEU A 358 14.69 -3.05 4.49
CA LEU A 358 14.00 -2.79 3.23
C LEU A 358 13.30 -4.04 2.69
N SER A 359 14.00 -5.18 2.70
CA SER A 359 13.43 -6.47 2.27
C SER A 359 12.24 -6.89 3.14
N PHE A 360 12.32 -6.65 4.45
CA PHE A 360 11.20 -6.92 5.36
C PHE A 360 10.01 -6.01 5.10
N VAL A 361 10.23 -4.71 4.86
CA VAL A 361 9.13 -3.77 4.50
C VAL A 361 8.49 -4.16 3.18
N ILE A 362 9.29 -4.52 2.17
CA ILE A 362 8.76 -5.03 0.89
C ILE A 362 7.97 -6.32 1.10
N ALA A 363 8.47 -7.24 1.93
CA ALA A 363 7.75 -8.46 2.26
C ALA A 363 6.40 -8.20 2.96
N LEU A 364 6.32 -7.18 3.84
CA LEU A 364 5.06 -6.72 4.42
C LEU A 364 4.12 -6.16 3.35
N GLU A 365 4.61 -5.36 2.42
CA GLU A 365 3.83 -4.78 1.32
C GLU A 365 3.32 -5.85 0.34
N GLU A 366 4.10 -6.92 0.12
CA GLU A 366 3.83 -8.02 -0.83
C GLU A 366 3.23 -9.25 -0.16
N PHE A 367 3.06 -9.23 1.17
CA PHE A 367 2.55 -10.36 1.98
C PHE A 367 3.39 -11.65 1.85
N ASN A 368 4.70 -11.50 1.68
CA ASN A 368 5.65 -12.62 1.69
C ASN A 368 5.97 -13.06 3.13
N THR A 369 5.19 -13.97 3.63
CA THR A 369 5.16 -14.34 5.04
C THR A 369 6.34 -15.19 5.49
N GLU A 370 6.96 -15.98 4.61
CA GLU A 370 8.15 -16.79 4.96
C GLU A 370 9.30 -15.86 5.38
N PHE A 371 9.55 -14.81 4.60
CA PHE A 371 10.56 -13.81 4.94
C PHE A 371 10.20 -12.99 6.18
N ILE A 372 8.92 -12.73 6.40
CA ILE A 372 8.41 -11.99 7.56
C ILE A 372 8.71 -12.76 8.85
N ASP A 373 8.39 -14.05 8.88
CA ASP A 373 8.58 -14.90 10.06
C ASP A 373 10.06 -15.02 10.44
N ASP A 374 10.94 -15.23 9.47
CA ASP A 374 12.40 -15.28 9.67
C ASP A 374 12.95 -13.97 10.26
N PHE A 375 12.48 -12.84 9.76
CA PHE A 375 12.93 -11.53 10.22
C PHE A 375 12.46 -11.24 11.65
N ILE A 376 11.19 -11.57 11.99
CA ILE A 376 10.64 -11.43 13.32
C ILE A 376 11.43 -12.23 14.34
N GLU A 377 11.75 -13.50 14.01
CA GLU A 377 12.55 -14.36 14.87
C GLU A 377 13.96 -13.81 15.06
N LYS A 378 14.63 -13.44 13.96
CA LYS A 378 15.98 -12.91 13.97
C LYS A 378 16.16 -11.69 14.86
N TYR A 379 15.21 -10.76 14.83
CA TYR A 379 15.29 -9.49 15.56
C TYR A 379 14.42 -9.45 16.81
N ASN A 380 13.82 -10.60 17.19
CA ASN A 380 12.96 -10.75 18.36
C ASN A 380 11.88 -9.64 18.46
N ILE A 381 11.21 -9.38 17.31
CA ILE A 381 10.14 -8.38 17.25
C ILE A 381 8.93 -8.89 18.00
N SER A 382 8.43 -8.09 18.96
CA SER A 382 7.24 -8.49 19.72
C SER A 382 6.01 -8.53 18.82
N GLN A 383 5.05 -9.40 19.16
CA GLN A 383 3.79 -9.50 18.45
C GLN A 383 3.04 -8.17 18.35
N GLU A 384 3.01 -7.40 19.43
CA GLU A 384 2.38 -6.07 19.48
C GLU A 384 3.04 -5.10 18.48
N SER A 385 4.38 -5.07 18.45
CA SER A 385 5.13 -4.24 17.49
C SER A 385 4.86 -4.69 16.06
N PHE A 386 4.80 -5.98 15.82
CA PHE A 386 4.53 -6.51 14.48
C PHE A 386 3.09 -6.21 14.01
N GLU A 387 2.07 -6.41 14.87
CA GLU A 387 0.68 -6.04 14.57
C GLU A 387 0.58 -4.55 14.18
N TYR A 388 1.27 -3.69 14.93
CA TYR A 388 1.35 -2.27 14.62
C TYR A 388 2.02 -1.98 13.26
N LEU A 389 3.14 -2.61 12.96
CA LEU A 389 3.86 -2.44 11.69
C LEU A 389 3.03 -2.93 10.49
N SER A 390 2.39 -4.09 10.60
CA SER A 390 1.60 -4.67 9.50
C SER A 390 0.38 -3.84 9.15
N LEU A 391 -0.28 -3.22 10.14
CA LEU A 391 -1.39 -2.30 9.89
C LEU A 391 -0.95 -1.05 9.12
N ASN A 392 0.24 -0.53 9.44
CA ASN A 392 0.78 0.67 8.79
C ASN A 392 1.41 0.37 7.41
N ALA A 393 1.70 -0.89 7.09
CA ALA A 393 2.18 -1.28 5.76
C ALA A 393 1.15 -1.07 4.65
N SER A 394 -0.11 -0.97 5.00
CA SER A 394 -1.23 -0.84 4.06
C SER A 394 -1.52 0.60 3.58
N GLY A 395 -0.70 1.57 3.90
CA GLY A 395 -0.68 2.88 3.25
C GLY A 395 -1.64 3.96 3.78
N ASP A 396 -2.42 3.72 4.84
CA ASP A 396 -3.35 4.75 5.35
C ASP A 396 -2.78 5.43 6.61
N LEU A 397 -1.89 6.41 6.39
CA LEU A 397 -1.29 7.24 7.43
C LEU A 397 -1.98 8.61 7.56
N ARG A 398 -3.30 8.72 7.29
CA ARG A 398 -4.00 10.02 7.30
C ARG A 398 -4.09 10.65 8.69
N ASP A 399 -3.81 9.91 9.75
CA ASP A 399 -3.98 10.36 11.14
C ASP A 399 -2.67 10.40 11.96
N ILE A 400 -1.49 10.49 11.30
CA ILE A 400 -0.21 10.71 12.01
C ILE A 400 0.42 12.02 11.61
#